data_05b12f849dde77ed7cd7ff5f6ec3d02c
#
_entry.id   05b12f849dde77ed7cd7ff5f6ec3d02c
#
_cell.length_a   1.000
_cell.length_b   1.000
_cell.length_c   1.000
_cell.angle_alpha   90.00
_cell.angle_beta   90.00
_cell.angle_gamma   90.00
#
_symmetry.space_group_name_H-M   'P 1'
#
loop_
_entity.id
_entity.type
_entity.pdbx_description
1 polymer ?
#
loop_
_entity_poly.entity_id
_entity_poly.type
_entity_poly.pdbx_seq_one_letter_code
_entity_poly.pdbx_strand_id
1 'polypeptide(L)'
;MNCEKVSIIVPVYNAEPYLGETLESLLAEGYPNVEIIVVNDGSTDNSLAIAQEFANKHSHIHLINQPNAGVCCARNHGIREAQGKYILPVDADDLLVSGFIQWAVSVMDTNDDVRVVVPKAEFFGNKEGEWHLPTFTPQLLAHRNMIPATALYRRADWERVGGYCEEIQAREDWEFWIHILKDGGHVLTSPQLGLRYRIHADSKRTTDRRLKHQIIDALNERHPEYFQRELGGPLHYQRTWSRPLNLLHRFFNPRHITVAKNFLADRDFFLALPSIFHTSRGEVIYKRRNEIRRIAFGGREYVVKSFHKPNFLNRIVYGFLRPSKARRSYEYSLRLQEEGIGVPTPVAYYSERFLGIFFSRSYYVSLLSQCPYTYSDILAHHFLPEEESAYLRAIAQTTAHLHNANMIHLDYSRGNILFGPDNDGAPRVELIDLNRIRFRKVTMEEGCQNFAERLPATDVQRRIMAEAYAEERHLDPEACYQLMLSGNREKE
;
A
#
# COMPACT_ATOMS: atom_id res chain seq x y z
N MET A 1 -41.60 6.13 0.50
CA MET A 1 -40.24 5.53 0.60
C MET A 1 -39.25 6.63 0.24
N ASN A 2 -38.27 6.89 1.11
CA ASN A 2 -37.19 7.80 0.72
C ASN A 2 -36.40 7.11 -0.41
N CYS A 3 -36.48 7.63 -1.62
CA CYS A 3 -35.65 7.15 -2.73
C CYS A 3 -34.27 7.78 -2.57
N GLU A 4 -33.23 6.96 -2.37
CA GLU A 4 -31.85 7.43 -2.27
C GLU A 4 -31.41 8.11 -3.57
N LYS A 5 -30.63 9.17 -3.46
CA LYS A 5 -30.19 9.93 -4.65
C LYS A 5 -29.12 9.16 -5.42
N VAL A 6 -29.26 9.11 -6.75
CA VAL A 6 -28.31 8.54 -7.69
C VAL A 6 -27.73 9.65 -8.56
N SER A 7 -26.41 9.71 -8.67
CA SER A 7 -25.71 10.60 -9.60
C SER A 7 -25.21 9.80 -10.79
N ILE A 8 -25.74 10.10 -11.97
CA ILE A 8 -25.26 9.56 -13.24
C ILE A 8 -24.12 10.46 -13.73
N ILE A 9 -22.96 9.89 -14.01
CA ILE A 9 -21.78 10.63 -14.47
C ILE A 9 -21.52 10.28 -15.93
N VAL A 10 -21.58 11.28 -16.79
CA VAL A 10 -21.39 11.14 -18.25
C VAL A 10 -20.12 11.86 -18.68
N PRO A 11 -18.97 11.17 -18.80
CA PRO A 11 -17.78 11.77 -19.36
C PRO A 11 -17.93 11.91 -20.88
N VAL A 12 -17.67 13.10 -21.42
CA VAL A 12 -17.89 13.43 -22.84
C VAL A 12 -16.59 13.93 -23.46
N TYR A 13 -16.15 13.27 -24.53
CA TYR A 13 -15.08 13.76 -25.39
C TYR A 13 -15.35 13.37 -26.83
N ASN A 14 -15.68 14.34 -27.70
CA ASN A 14 -15.99 14.16 -29.12
C ASN A 14 -17.05 13.06 -29.36
N ALA A 15 -18.21 13.20 -28.74
CA ALA A 15 -19.34 12.27 -28.81
C ALA A 15 -20.57 12.85 -29.53
N GLU A 16 -20.39 13.88 -30.36
CA GLU A 16 -21.47 14.58 -31.07
C GLU A 16 -22.52 13.63 -31.71
N PRO A 17 -22.14 12.50 -32.38
CA PRO A 17 -23.14 11.64 -33.04
C PRO A 17 -24.01 10.83 -32.06
N TYR A 18 -23.63 10.72 -30.78
CA TYR A 18 -24.22 9.76 -29.84
C TYR A 18 -24.82 10.40 -28.60
N LEU A 19 -24.25 11.54 -28.14
CA LEU A 19 -24.54 12.15 -26.85
C LEU A 19 -26.04 12.48 -26.66
N GLY A 20 -26.71 12.94 -27.72
CA GLY A 20 -28.15 13.26 -27.65
C GLY A 20 -28.98 12.03 -27.30
N GLU A 21 -28.75 10.90 -28.01
CA GLU A 21 -29.46 9.64 -27.76
C GLU A 21 -29.14 9.07 -26.36
N THR A 22 -27.90 9.19 -25.92
CA THR A 22 -27.49 8.81 -24.56
C THR A 22 -28.29 9.61 -23.51
N LEU A 23 -28.29 10.95 -23.60
CA LEU A 23 -28.98 11.80 -22.63
C LEU A 23 -30.50 11.57 -22.63
N GLU A 24 -31.11 11.35 -23.79
CA GLU A 24 -32.53 10.97 -23.90
C GLU A 24 -32.81 9.64 -23.16
N SER A 25 -31.94 8.65 -23.29
CA SER A 25 -32.09 7.37 -22.60
C SER A 25 -32.00 7.51 -21.06
N LEU A 26 -31.13 8.41 -20.58
CA LEU A 26 -31.01 8.70 -19.13
C LEU A 26 -32.24 9.41 -18.59
N LEU A 27 -32.84 10.31 -19.37
CA LEU A 27 -34.10 10.97 -19.03
C LEU A 27 -35.30 10.03 -19.00
N ALA A 28 -35.26 8.99 -19.83
CA ALA A 28 -36.30 7.97 -19.92
C ALA A 28 -36.19 6.86 -18.85
N GLU A 29 -35.14 6.85 -18.03
CA GLU A 29 -34.90 5.80 -17.02
C GLU A 29 -36.00 5.72 -15.96
N GLY A 30 -36.56 6.86 -15.54
CA GLY A 30 -37.75 6.92 -14.71
C GLY A 30 -37.51 6.84 -13.20
N TYR A 31 -36.28 6.74 -12.73
CA TYR A 31 -36.00 6.80 -11.28
C TYR A 31 -36.18 8.23 -10.73
N PRO A 32 -36.98 8.44 -9.65
CA PRO A 32 -37.45 9.78 -9.29
C PRO A 32 -36.38 10.71 -8.71
N ASN A 33 -35.30 10.18 -8.13
CA ASN A 33 -34.27 10.96 -7.45
C ASN A 33 -32.90 10.81 -8.13
N VAL A 34 -32.81 11.32 -9.36
CA VAL A 34 -31.60 11.29 -10.20
C VAL A 34 -31.08 12.72 -10.42
N GLU A 35 -29.78 12.86 -10.42
CA GLU A 35 -29.05 13.96 -11.06
C GLU A 35 -28.13 13.39 -12.13
N ILE A 36 -27.96 14.12 -13.22
CA ILE A 36 -27.09 13.76 -14.35
C ILE A 36 -25.99 14.80 -14.43
N ILE A 37 -24.75 14.39 -14.30
CA ILE A 37 -23.58 15.26 -14.37
C ILE A 37 -22.81 14.93 -15.64
N VAL A 38 -22.94 15.82 -16.62
CA VAL A 38 -22.24 15.73 -17.90
C VAL A 38 -20.93 16.47 -17.78
N VAL A 39 -19.82 15.77 -17.98
CA VAL A 39 -18.47 16.36 -17.89
C VAL A 39 -17.86 16.41 -19.28
N ASN A 40 -17.91 17.59 -19.91
CA ASN A 40 -17.21 17.82 -21.17
C ASN A 40 -15.71 17.94 -20.93
N ASP A 41 -14.97 16.96 -21.44
CA ASP A 41 -13.50 16.85 -21.27
C ASP A 41 -12.78 17.48 -22.48
N GLY A 42 -13.10 18.75 -22.79
CA GLY A 42 -12.45 19.51 -23.84
C GLY A 42 -12.76 19.04 -25.24
N SER A 43 -14.03 18.67 -25.54
CA SER A 43 -14.45 18.29 -26.89
C SER A 43 -14.22 19.41 -27.89
N THR A 44 -13.88 19.04 -29.13
CA THR A 44 -13.64 19.93 -30.28
C THR A 44 -14.75 19.89 -31.32
N ASP A 45 -15.75 19.03 -31.12
CA ASP A 45 -16.96 18.89 -31.95
C ASP A 45 -18.15 19.60 -31.24
N ASN A 46 -19.39 19.34 -31.70
CA ASN A 46 -20.59 19.96 -31.13
C ASN A 46 -21.06 19.33 -29.81
N SER A 47 -20.33 18.41 -29.21
CA SER A 47 -20.71 17.73 -27.94
C SER A 47 -21.02 18.73 -26.83
N LEU A 48 -20.22 19.79 -26.67
CA LEU A 48 -20.44 20.82 -25.66
C LEU A 48 -21.78 21.57 -25.88
N ALA A 49 -22.10 21.90 -27.13
CA ALA A 49 -23.34 22.59 -27.47
C ALA A 49 -24.57 21.71 -27.19
N ILE A 50 -24.51 20.41 -27.53
CA ILE A 50 -25.56 19.44 -27.20
C ILE A 50 -25.74 19.32 -25.69
N ALA A 51 -24.68 19.14 -24.93
CA ALA A 51 -24.74 19.05 -23.48
C ALA A 51 -25.34 20.32 -22.83
N GLN A 52 -24.97 21.50 -23.33
CA GLN A 52 -25.52 22.79 -22.86
C GLN A 52 -27.02 22.92 -23.16
N GLU A 53 -27.48 22.47 -24.33
CA GLU A 53 -28.89 22.46 -24.68
C GLU A 53 -29.72 21.61 -23.71
N PHE A 54 -29.25 20.39 -23.41
CA PHE A 54 -29.91 19.50 -22.45
C PHE A 54 -29.91 20.08 -21.03
N ALA A 55 -28.78 20.63 -20.56
CA ALA A 55 -28.68 21.26 -19.25
C ALA A 55 -29.60 22.46 -19.10
N ASN A 56 -29.84 23.26 -20.19
CA ASN A 56 -30.76 24.39 -20.18
C ASN A 56 -32.24 23.94 -20.12
N LYS A 57 -32.55 22.77 -20.69
CA LYS A 57 -33.92 22.23 -20.73
C LYS A 57 -34.30 21.43 -19.49
N HIS A 58 -33.34 20.85 -18.78
CA HIS A 58 -33.57 19.91 -17.70
C HIS A 58 -32.76 20.30 -16.44
N SER A 59 -33.44 20.79 -15.40
CA SER A 59 -32.81 21.32 -14.18
C SER A 59 -32.01 20.32 -13.36
N HIS A 60 -32.16 19.02 -13.60
CA HIS A 60 -31.41 17.93 -12.96
C HIS A 60 -30.22 17.45 -13.81
N ILE A 61 -29.94 18.11 -14.95
CA ILE A 61 -28.73 17.92 -15.75
C ILE A 61 -27.77 19.06 -15.44
N HIS A 62 -26.58 18.70 -14.94
CA HIS A 62 -25.52 19.65 -14.62
C HIS A 62 -24.35 19.45 -15.60
N LEU A 63 -23.90 20.55 -16.20
CA LEU A 63 -22.77 20.53 -17.13
C LEU A 63 -21.51 21.07 -16.46
N ILE A 64 -20.46 20.29 -16.53
CA ILE A 64 -19.10 20.68 -16.18
C ILE A 64 -18.28 20.73 -17.46
N ASN A 65 -17.54 21.82 -17.66
CA ASN A 65 -16.62 21.96 -18.80
C ASN A 65 -15.19 22.09 -18.30
N GLN A 66 -14.30 21.23 -18.78
CA GLN A 66 -12.88 21.20 -18.39
C GLN A 66 -11.97 21.05 -19.60
N PRO A 67 -10.68 21.46 -19.51
CA PRO A 67 -9.67 21.06 -20.49
C PRO A 67 -9.53 19.55 -20.53
N ASN A 68 -9.20 18.98 -21.70
CA ASN A 68 -9.03 17.54 -21.83
C ASN A 68 -7.95 17.00 -20.88
N ALA A 69 -8.36 16.12 -19.99
CA ALA A 69 -7.52 15.48 -18.97
C ALA A 69 -7.73 13.94 -18.93
N GLY A 70 -8.59 13.41 -19.78
CA GLY A 70 -8.89 11.98 -19.90
C GLY A 70 -10.08 11.53 -19.06
N VAL A 71 -10.62 10.35 -19.42
CA VAL A 71 -11.87 9.82 -18.86
C VAL A 71 -11.85 9.63 -17.35
N CYS A 72 -10.71 9.25 -16.76
CA CYS A 72 -10.56 9.13 -15.31
C CYS A 72 -10.74 10.48 -14.60
N CYS A 73 -10.07 11.51 -15.10
CA CYS A 73 -10.19 12.87 -14.57
C CYS A 73 -11.62 13.39 -14.70
N ALA A 74 -12.26 13.16 -15.86
CA ALA A 74 -13.66 13.57 -16.08
C ALA A 74 -14.63 12.86 -15.13
N ARG A 75 -14.51 11.52 -14.98
CA ARG A 75 -15.32 10.77 -14.00
C ARG A 75 -15.07 11.24 -12.57
N ASN A 76 -13.81 11.39 -12.17
CA ASN A 76 -13.46 11.87 -10.84
C ASN A 76 -14.01 13.28 -10.57
N HIS A 77 -13.94 14.18 -11.55
CA HIS A 77 -14.49 15.53 -11.42
C HIS A 77 -15.99 15.49 -11.22
N GLY A 78 -16.72 14.78 -12.08
CA GLY A 78 -18.17 14.63 -11.93
C GLY A 78 -18.59 14.03 -10.59
N ILE A 79 -17.85 13.03 -10.09
CA ILE A 79 -18.15 12.38 -8.81
C ILE A 79 -17.88 13.31 -7.61
N ARG A 80 -16.87 14.19 -7.68
CA ARG A 80 -16.63 15.19 -6.62
C ARG A 80 -17.82 16.15 -6.46
N GLU A 81 -18.44 16.56 -7.57
CA GLU A 81 -19.61 17.44 -7.59
C GLU A 81 -20.94 16.70 -7.30
N ALA A 82 -20.93 15.36 -7.37
CA ALA A 82 -22.10 14.51 -7.15
C ALA A 82 -22.60 14.58 -5.71
N GLN A 83 -23.93 14.55 -5.55
CA GLN A 83 -24.61 14.54 -4.25
C GLN A 83 -25.26 13.20 -3.93
N GLY A 84 -25.30 12.28 -4.91
CA GLY A 84 -25.92 10.97 -4.76
C GLY A 84 -25.17 10.05 -3.81
N LYS A 85 -25.91 9.23 -3.08
CA LYS A 85 -25.38 8.10 -2.30
C LYS A 85 -24.76 7.05 -3.23
N TYR A 86 -25.35 6.91 -4.42
CA TYR A 86 -24.93 5.98 -5.45
C TYR A 86 -24.42 6.71 -6.67
N ILE A 87 -23.41 6.14 -7.31
CA ILE A 87 -22.79 6.63 -8.55
C ILE A 87 -23.02 5.60 -9.65
N LEU A 88 -23.42 6.09 -10.82
CA LEU A 88 -23.57 5.32 -12.05
C LEU A 88 -22.85 6.04 -13.19
N PRO A 89 -21.63 5.63 -13.56
CA PRO A 89 -21.01 6.12 -14.79
C PRO A 89 -21.74 5.58 -16.00
N VAL A 90 -21.94 6.40 -17.02
CA VAL A 90 -22.49 6.00 -18.33
C VAL A 90 -21.65 6.66 -19.39
N ASP A 91 -21.09 5.87 -20.32
CA ASP A 91 -20.29 6.41 -21.43
C ASP A 91 -21.21 7.15 -22.43
N ALA A 92 -20.69 8.21 -23.03
CA ALA A 92 -21.46 9.15 -23.86
C ALA A 92 -22.02 8.59 -25.19
N ASP A 93 -21.74 7.32 -25.47
CA ASP A 93 -22.18 6.56 -26.64
C ASP A 93 -23.08 5.36 -26.29
N ASP A 94 -23.31 5.09 -25.00
CA ASP A 94 -24.13 3.98 -24.52
C ASP A 94 -25.55 4.41 -24.16
N LEU A 95 -26.49 3.46 -24.04
CA LEU A 95 -27.87 3.71 -23.67
C LEU A 95 -28.24 2.95 -22.39
N LEU A 96 -28.80 3.66 -21.42
CA LEU A 96 -29.38 3.05 -20.25
C LEU A 96 -30.81 2.58 -20.55
N VAL A 97 -31.20 1.41 -20.02
CA VAL A 97 -32.56 0.88 -20.17
C VAL A 97 -33.33 1.09 -18.89
N SER A 98 -34.55 1.60 -19.03
CA SER A 98 -35.45 1.97 -17.92
C SER A 98 -35.65 0.84 -16.91
N GLY A 99 -35.65 1.22 -15.60
CA GLY A 99 -35.88 0.34 -14.48
C GLY A 99 -34.61 -0.28 -13.86
N PHE A 100 -33.45 -0.10 -14.48
CA PHE A 100 -32.19 -0.61 -13.91
C PHE A 100 -31.84 0.06 -12.58
N ILE A 101 -31.92 1.39 -12.52
CA ILE A 101 -31.54 2.14 -11.29
C ILE A 101 -32.45 1.74 -10.14
N GLN A 102 -33.77 1.65 -10.36
CA GLN A 102 -34.73 1.29 -9.33
C GLN A 102 -34.41 -0.08 -8.70
N TRP A 103 -34.12 -1.07 -9.54
CA TRP A 103 -33.73 -2.40 -9.08
C TRP A 103 -32.39 -2.36 -8.37
N ALA A 104 -31.38 -1.71 -8.93
CA ALA A 104 -30.02 -1.68 -8.40
C ALA A 104 -29.97 -1.01 -7.01
N VAL A 105 -30.68 0.11 -6.83
CA VAL A 105 -30.79 0.81 -5.54
C VAL A 105 -31.48 -0.11 -4.52
N SER A 106 -32.59 -0.77 -4.88
CA SER A 106 -33.30 -1.66 -3.96
C SER A 106 -32.42 -2.81 -3.45
N VAL A 107 -31.55 -3.34 -4.29
CA VAL A 107 -30.57 -4.37 -3.94
C VAL A 107 -29.51 -3.82 -2.98
N MET A 108 -28.94 -2.66 -3.28
CA MET A 108 -27.85 -2.07 -2.49
C MET A 108 -28.31 -1.51 -1.14
N ASP A 109 -29.57 -1.06 -1.03
CA ASP A 109 -30.13 -0.59 0.24
C ASP A 109 -30.44 -1.72 1.23
N THR A 110 -30.62 -2.93 0.72
CA THR A 110 -30.95 -4.12 1.54
C THR A 110 -29.74 -5.01 1.81
N ASN A 111 -28.60 -4.79 1.14
CA ASN A 111 -27.42 -5.66 1.22
C ASN A 111 -26.12 -4.83 1.27
N ASP A 112 -25.60 -4.61 2.45
CA ASP A 112 -24.36 -3.85 2.63
C ASP A 112 -23.13 -4.54 2.04
N ASP A 113 -23.14 -5.87 1.92
CA ASP A 113 -22.05 -6.64 1.32
C ASP A 113 -21.99 -6.54 -0.22
N VAL A 114 -23.08 -6.09 -0.86
CA VAL A 114 -23.09 -5.83 -2.30
C VAL A 114 -22.37 -4.49 -2.55
N ARG A 115 -21.24 -4.52 -3.21
CA ARG A 115 -20.43 -3.34 -3.53
C ARG A 115 -20.72 -2.78 -4.90
N VAL A 116 -21.06 -3.64 -5.86
CA VAL A 116 -21.26 -3.27 -7.26
C VAL A 116 -22.47 -4.00 -7.81
N VAL A 117 -23.34 -3.26 -8.50
CA VAL A 117 -24.47 -3.81 -9.25
C VAL A 117 -24.28 -3.53 -10.74
N VAL A 118 -24.23 -4.60 -11.53
CA VAL A 118 -23.94 -4.59 -12.96
C VAL A 118 -25.24 -4.73 -13.76
N PRO A 119 -25.51 -3.90 -14.76
CA PRO A 119 -26.64 -4.11 -15.67
C PRO A 119 -26.40 -5.36 -16.53
N LYS A 120 -27.44 -6.14 -16.77
CA LYS A 120 -27.42 -7.06 -17.92
C LYS A 120 -27.31 -6.22 -19.19
N ALA A 121 -26.44 -6.63 -20.12
CA ALA A 121 -26.07 -5.81 -21.26
C ALA A 121 -26.26 -6.51 -22.61
N GLU A 122 -26.52 -5.74 -23.65
CA GLU A 122 -26.50 -6.16 -25.04
C GLU A 122 -25.65 -5.24 -25.91
N PHE A 123 -25.12 -5.76 -26.99
CA PHE A 123 -24.44 -4.97 -28.01
C PHE A 123 -25.45 -4.41 -29.01
N PHE A 124 -25.20 -3.19 -29.51
CA PHE A 124 -25.93 -2.61 -30.62
C PHE A 124 -25.01 -1.74 -31.51
N GLY A 125 -25.50 -1.27 -32.63
CA GLY A 125 -24.71 -0.57 -33.65
C GLY A 125 -24.05 -1.53 -34.65
N ASN A 126 -22.72 -1.50 -34.79
CA ASN A 126 -22.01 -2.35 -35.72
C ASN A 126 -21.97 -3.85 -35.34
N LYS A 127 -22.44 -4.18 -34.14
CA LYS A 127 -22.58 -5.54 -33.64
C LYS A 127 -23.84 -5.61 -32.77
N GLU A 128 -24.60 -6.69 -32.93
CA GLU A 128 -25.80 -6.94 -32.12
C GLU A 128 -25.67 -8.23 -31.31
N GLY A 129 -26.52 -8.36 -30.31
CA GLY A 129 -26.68 -9.56 -29.48
C GLY A 129 -26.30 -9.37 -28.01
N GLU A 130 -26.64 -10.36 -27.20
CA GLU A 130 -26.41 -10.32 -25.76
C GLU A 130 -24.92 -10.26 -25.42
N TRP A 131 -24.55 -9.37 -24.50
CA TRP A 131 -23.21 -9.34 -23.91
C TRP A 131 -23.19 -10.25 -22.68
N HIS A 132 -22.79 -11.49 -22.85
CA HIS A 132 -22.66 -12.44 -21.76
C HIS A 132 -21.52 -12.04 -20.83
N LEU A 133 -21.86 -11.42 -19.71
CA LEU A 133 -20.92 -11.14 -18.62
C LEU A 133 -20.83 -12.39 -17.71
N PRO A 134 -19.61 -12.86 -17.42
CA PRO A 134 -19.46 -14.02 -16.53
C PRO A 134 -19.78 -13.65 -15.09
N THR A 135 -20.20 -14.64 -14.29
CA THR A 135 -20.39 -14.46 -12.86
C THR A 135 -19.09 -14.01 -12.18
N PHE A 136 -19.20 -13.02 -11.32
CA PHE A 136 -18.06 -12.46 -10.61
C PHE A 136 -17.41 -13.49 -9.69
N THR A 137 -16.09 -13.58 -9.79
CA THR A 137 -15.22 -14.11 -8.75
C THR A 137 -13.98 -13.24 -8.65
N PRO A 138 -13.40 -13.03 -7.45
CA PRO A 138 -12.17 -12.25 -7.29
C PRO A 138 -11.05 -12.75 -8.21
N GLN A 139 -10.95 -14.09 -8.34
CA GLN A 139 -9.97 -14.73 -9.20
C GLN A 139 -10.17 -14.44 -10.69
N LEU A 140 -11.41 -14.43 -11.16
CA LEU A 140 -11.69 -14.11 -12.56
C LEU A 140 -11.43 -12.63 -12.85
N LEU A 141 -11.77 -11.74 -11.91
CA LEU A 141 -11.43 -10.31 -12.00
C LEU A 141 -9.90 -10.11 -12.03
N ALA A 142 -9.13 -10.90 -11.30
CA ALA A 142 -7.67 -10.85 -11.37
C ALA A 142 -7.12 -11.23 -12.74
N HIS A 143 -7.82 -12.05 -13.52
CA HIS A 143 -7.38 -12.44 -14.86
C HIS A 143 -7.84 -11.49 -15.96
N ARG A 144 -9.01 -10.88 -15.80
CA ARG A 144 -9.59 -10.01 -16.85
C ARG A 144 -10.63 -9.06 -16.27
N ASN A 145 -10.81 -7.92 -16.94
CA ASN A 145 -11.98 -7.10 -16.70
C ASN A 145 -13.26 -7.85 -17.13
N MET A 146 -14.24 -7.88 -16.24
CA MET A 146 -15.51 -8.55 -16.44
C MET A 146 -16.71 -7.71 -15.99
N ILE A 147 -16.45 -6.51 -15.47
CA ILE A 147 -17.45 -5.55 -15.02
C ILE A 147 -17.36 -4.34 -15.98
N PRO A 148 -18.43 -3.96 -16.67
CA PRO A 148 -18.44 -2.77 -17.52
C PRO A 148 -18.21 -1.49 -16.69
N ALA A 149 -17.79 -0.41 -17.33
CA ALA A 149 -17.68 0.89 -16.68
C ALA A 149 -19.03 1.35 -16.11
N THR A 150 -20.11 1.07 -16.85
CA THR A 150 -21.49 1.32 -16.44
C THR A 150 -21.94 0.27 -15.42
N ALA A 151 -21.69 0.53 -14.14
CA ALA A 151 -22.17 -0.26 -13.02
C ALA A 151 -22.42 0.67 -11.83
N LEU A 152 -23.46 0.37 -11.02
CA LEU A 152 -23.83 1.15 -9.84
C LEU A 152 -22.97 0.74 -8.64
N TYR A 153 -22.45 1.74 -7.92
CA TYR A 153 -21.69 1.54 -6.67
C TYR A 153 -21.93 2.70 -5.68
N ARG A 154 -21.51 2.54 -4.42
CA ARG A 154 -21.64 3.60 -3.41
C ARG A 154 -20.58 4.67 -3.61
N ARG A 155 -20.95 5.94 -3.51
CA ARG A 155 -20.01 7.07 -3.49
C ARG A 155 -18.93 6.88 -2.39
N ALA A 156 -19.31 6.40 -1.23
CA ALA A 156 -18.39 6.10 -0.13
C ALA A 156 -17.29 5.09 -0.52
N ASP A 157 -17.57 4.13 -1.42
CA ASP A 157 -16.54 3.21 -1.93
C ASP A 157 -15.54 3.93 -2.84
N TRP A 158 -16.00 4.88 -3.68
CA TRP A 158 -15.12 5.73 -4.48
C TRP A 158 -14.22 6.61 -3.59
N GLU A 159 -14.78 7.22 -2.53
CA GLU A 159 -14.03 8.02 -1.56
C GLU A 159 -12.98 7.15 -0.82
N ARG A 160 -13.37 5.95 -0.39
CA ARG A 160 -12.49 5.00 0.31
C ARG A 160 -11.27 4.59 -0.51
N VAL A 161 -11.45 4.40 -1.83
CA VAL A 161 -10.35 3.97 -2.71
C VAL A 161 -9.58 5.16 -3.32
N GLY A 162 -10.04 6.40 -3.14
CA GLY A 162 -9.41 7.59 -3.69
C GLY A 162 -9.71 7.85 -5.18
N GLY A 163 -10.79 7.24 -5.70
CA GLY A 163 -11.27 7.46 -7.06
C GLY A 163 -10.61 6.62 -8.14
N TYR A 164 -10.90 6.98 -9.40
CA TYR A 164 -10.24 6.38 -10.57
C TYR A 164 -8.79 6.82 -10.67
N CYS A 165 -7.92 5.91 -11.06
CA CYS A 165 -6.50 6.21 -11.27
C CYS A 165 -6.26 6.99 -12.55
N GLU A 166 -5.89 8.27 -12.41
CA GLU A 166 -5.70 9.18 -13.54
C GLU A 166 -4.45 8.88 -14.38
N GLU A 167 -3.53 8.06 -13.86
CA GLU A 167 -2.33 7.63 -14.58
C GLU A 167 -2.60 6.50 -15.57
N ILE A 168 -3.74 5.80 -15.45
CA ILE A 168 -4.11 4.67 -16.30
C ILE A 168 -4.93 5.17 -17.49
N GLN A 169 -4.39 5.08 -18.71
CA GLN A 169 -5.01 5.59 -19.91
C GLN A 169 -6.01 4.63 -20.57
N ALA A 170 -6.03 3.35 -20.19
CA ALA A 170 -6.94 2.36 -20.74
C ALA A 170 -7.24 1.27 -19.70
N ARG A 171 -8.46 0.71 -19.74
CA ARG A 171 -8.96 -0.27 -18.75
C ARG A 171 -8.91 0.24 -17.32
N GLU A 172 -9.13 1.53 -17.16
CA GLU A 172 -9.24 2.24 -15.90
C GLU A 172 -10.36 1.68 -15.01
N ASP A 173 -11.43 1.21 -15.65
CA ASP A 173 -12.52 0.49 -15.02
C ASP A 173 -12.06 -0.82 -14.36
N TRP A 174 -11.17 -1.58 -15.01
CA TRP A 174 -10.63 -2.81 -14.42
C TRP A 174 -9.81 -2.55 -13.15
N GLU A 175 -8.95 -1.55 -13.16
CA GLU A 175 -8.20 -1.13 -11.97
C GLU A 175 -9.15 -0.71 -10.84
N PHE A 176 -10.13 0.12 -11.18
CA PHE A 176 -11.11 0.64 -10.22
C PHE A 176 -11.92 -0.48 -9.56
N TRP A 177 -12.40 -1.45 -10.35
CA TRP A 177 -13.12 -2.61 -9.80
C TRP A 177 -12.24 -3.48 -8.91
N ILE A 178 -10.97 -3.69 -9.28
CA ILE A 178 -10.02 -4.38 -8.39
C ILE A 178 -9.87 -3.58 -7.10
N HIS A 179 -9.75 -2.25 -7.17
CA HIS A 179 -9.54 -1.42 -5.99
C HIS A 179 -10.75 -1.45 -5.04
N ILE A 180 -11.98 -1.44 -5.55
CA ILE A 180 -13.20 -1.55 -4.73
C ILE A 180 -13.34 -2.94 -4.10
N LEU A 181 -13.03 -4.01 -4.87
CA LEU A 181 -13.40 -5.39 -4.53
C LEU A 181 -12.25 -6.22 -3.94
N LYS A 182 -11.02 -5.71 -3.92
CA LYS A 182 -9.85 -6.45 -3.42
C LYS A 182 -9.97 -6.86 -1.95
N ASP A 183 -10.68 -6.08 -1.15
CA ASP A 183 -10.85 -6.31 0.29
C ASP A 183 -12.17 -7.05 0.62
N GLY A 184 -12.87 -7.54 -0.41
CA GLY A 184 -14.13 -8.27 -0.28
C GLY A 184 -15.32 -7.52 -0.86
N GLY A 185 -16.49 -8.14 -0.75
CA GLY A 185 -17.76 -7.64 -1.28
C GLY A 185 -18.28 -8.47 -2.44
N HIS A 186 -19.57 -8.30 -2.74
CA HIS A 186 -20.27 -9.01 -3.80
C HIS A 186 -20.59 -8.12 -4.99
N VAL A 187 -20.65 -8.75 -6.16
CA VAL A 187 -21.11 -8.15 -7.40
C VAL A 187 -22.37 -8.88 -7.84
N LEU A 188 -23.45 -8.16 -8.06
CA LEU A 188 -24.71 -8.72 -8.58
C LEU A 188 -24.99 -8.16 -9.98
N THR A 189 -25.49 -9.04 -10.84
CA THR A 189 -25.92 -8.67 -12.19
C THR A 189 -27.44 -8.60 -12.23
N SER A 190 -27.98 -7.54 -12.83
CA SER A 190 -29.42 -7.37 -13.07
C SER A 190 -29.99 -8.56 -13.86
N PRO A 191 -31.15 -9.11 -13.48
CA PRO A 191 -31.80 -10.14 -14.28
C PRO A 191 -32.40 -9.59 -15.57
N GLN A 192 -32.69 -8.27 -15.61
CA GLN A 192 -33.26 -7.59 -16.75
C GLN A 192 -32.21 -6.76 -17.47
N LEU A 193 -32.42 -6.55 -18.78
CA LEU A 193 -31.60 -5.66 -19.60
C LEU A 193 -31.56 -4.28 -18.96
N GLY A 194 -30.38 -3.73 -18.78
CA GLY A 194 -30.16 -2.42 -18.18
C GLY A 194 -29.18 -1.54 -18.99
N LEU A 195 -28.42 -2.14 -19.91
CA LEU A 195 -27.43 -1.42 -20.71
C LEU A 195 -27.44 -1.91 -22.16
N ARG A 196 -27.47 -0.98 -23.10
CA ARG A 196 -27.16 -1.20 -24.50
C ARG A 196 -25.81 -0.57 -24.80
N TYR A 197 -24.81 -1.44 -25.06
CA TYR A 197 -23.42 -1.05 -25.28
C TYR A 197 -23.15 -0.87 -26.77
N ARG A 198 -22.79 0.34 -27.20
CA ARG A 198 -22.60 0.67 -28.60
C ARG A 198 -21.26 0.17 -29.13
N ILE A 199 -21.29 -0.47 -30.30
CA ILE A 199 -20.11 -0.84 -31.08
C ILE A 199 -20.04 0.02 -32.33
N HIS A 200 -18.98 0.80 -32.45
CA HIS A 200 -18.68 1.60 -33.64
C HIS A 200 -17.22 1.39 -34.09
N ALA A 201 -16.88 1.89 -35.30
CA ALA A 201 -15.58 1.62 -35.94
C ALA A 201 -14.38 2.16 -35.13
N ASP A 202 -14.58 3.28 -34.45
CA ASP A 202 -13.54 3.99 -33.66
C ASP A 202 -13.46 3.57 -32.20
N SER A 203 -14.11 2.45 -31.83
CA SER A 203 -14.09 1.95 -30.44
C SER A 203 -12.66 1.72 -29.93
N LYS A 204 -12.36 2.21 -28.71
CA LYS A 204 -11.04 2.19 -28.05
C LYS A 204 -10.34 0.81 -27.96
N ARG A 205 -11.03 -0.29 -28.28
CA ARG A 205 -10.49 -1.67 -28.24
C ARG A 205 -9.19 -1.89 -29.02
N THR A 206 -8.93 -1.11 -30.08
CA THR A 206 -7.70 -1.20 -30.90
C THR A 206 -6.48 -0.58 -30.21
N THR A 207 -6.67 0.48 -29.45
CA THR A 207 -5.61 1.18 -28.69
C THR A 207 -5.14 0.34 -27.51
N ASP A 208 -6.03 -0.39 -26.87
CA ASP A 208 -5.78 -1.28 -25.72
C ASP A 208 -4.64 -2.29 -25.93
N ARG A 209 -4.45 -2.78 -27.16
CA ARG A 209 -3.40 -3.78 -27.43
C ARG A 209 -2.00 -3.22 -27.29
N ARG A 210 -1.79 -1.94 -27.64
CA ARG A 210 -0.49 -1.27 -27.55
C ARG A 210 -0.12 -0.95 -26.10
N LEU A 211 -1.12 -0.64 -25.27
CA LEU A 211 -0.94 -0.26 -23.88
C LEU A 211 -0.95 -1.46 -22.90
N LYS A 212 -1.18 -2.69 -23.41
CA LYS A 212 -1.42 -3.87 -22.57
C LYS A 212 -0.30 -4.16 -21.54
N HIS A 213 0.97 -3.94 -21.87
CA HIS A 213 2.07 -4.11 -20.93
C HIS A 213 2.01 -3.06 -19.82
N GLN A 214 1.83 -1.80 -20.20
CA GLN A 214 1.75 -0.68 -19.23
C GLN A 214 0.57 -0.87 -18.26
N ILE A 215 -0.59 -1.34 -18.75
CA ILE A 215 -1.75 -1.64 -17.91
C ILE A 215 -1.42 -2.76 -16.89
N ILE A 216 -0.78 -3.85 -17.34
CA ILE A 216 -0.43 -4.97 -16.46
C ILE A 216 0.61 -4.53 -15.43
N ASP A 217 1.58 -3.73 -15.83
CA ASP A 217 2.61 -3.21 -14.92
C ASP A 217 1.98 -2.29 -13.88
N ALA A 218 1.10 -1.37 -14.29
CA ALA A 218 0.35 -0.49 -13.38
C ALA A 218 -0.53 -1.28 -12.40
N LEU A 219 -1.26 -2.30 -12.88
CA LEU A 219 -2.08 -3.16 -12.03
C LEU A 219 -1.22 -3.93 -10.99
N ASN A 220 -0.08 -4.48 -11.41
CA ASN A 220 0.85 -5.17 -10.51
C ASN A 220 1.50 -4.23 -9.50
N GLU A 221 1.76 -2.98 -9.88
CA GLU A 221 2.30 -1.96 -9.00
C GLU A 221 1.30 -1.54 -7.92
N ARG A 222 0.04 -1.35 -8.31
CA ARG A 222 -1.00 -0.85 -7.40
C ARG A 222 -1.60 -1.93 -6.51
N HIS A 223 -1.72 -3.18 -7.00
CA HIS A 223 -2.44 -4.27 -6.32
C HIS A 223 -1.63 -5.57 -6.18
N PRO A 224 -0.35 -5.53 -5.78
CA PRO A 224 0.50 -6.73 -5.73
C PRO A 224 0.01 -7.78 -4.73
N GLU A 225 -0.60 -7.37 -3.61
CA GLU A 225 -1.20 -8.25 -2.61
C GLU A 225 -2.44 -8.98 -3.15
N TYR A 226 -3.27 -8.30 -3.94
CA TYR A 226 -4.43 -8.90 -4.59
C TYR A 226 -4.01 -10.01 -5.57
N PHE A 227 -3.06 -9.71 -6.46
CA PHE A 227 -2.55 -10.72 -7.38
C PHE A 227 -1.79 -11.84 -6.67
N GLN A 228 -1.10 -11.53 -5.56
CA GLN A 228 -0.47 -12.56 -4.73
C GLN A 228 -1.51 -13.54 -4.17
N ARG A 229 -2.64 -13.04 -3.69
CA ARG A 229 -3.74 -13.86 -3.14
C ARG A 229 -4.44 -14.67 -4.23
N GLU A 230 -4.87 -14.02 -5.31
CA GLU A 230 -5.72 -14.65 -6.33
C GLU A 230 -4.92 -15.52 -7.33
N LEU A 231 -3.69 -15.13 -7.66
CA LEU A 231 -2.87 -15.76 -8.69
C LEU A 231 -1.61 -16.45 -8.14
N GLY A 232 -1.29 -16.22 -6.86
CA GLY A 232 -0.05 -16.73 -6.23
C GLY A 232 1.20 -15.96 -6.64
N GLY A 233 1.07 -14.80 -7.27
CA GLY A 233 2.13 -13.92 -7.75
C GLY A 233 1.61 -12.88 -8.73
N PRO A 234 2.47 -12.16 -9.47
CA PRO A 234 2.06 -11.08 -10.35
C PRO A 234 1.16 -11.57 -11.50
N LEU A 235 0.39 -10.64 -12.05
CA LEU A 235 -0.32 -10.82 -13.30
C LEU A 235 0.67 -10.77 -14.47
N HIS A 236 0.64 -11.75 -15.37
CA HIS A 236 1.49 -11.79 -16.54
C HIS A 236 0.75 -11.33 -17.81
N TYR A 237 1.51 -10.95 -18.82
CA TYR A 237 0.97 -10.51 -20.10
C TYR A 237 0.00 -11.52 -20.73
N GLN A 238 0.34 -12.80 -20.68
CA GLN A 238 -0.59 -13.89 -20.98
C GLN A 238 -1.32 -14.29 -19.69
N ARG A 239 -2.47 -13.72 -19.46
CA ARG A 239 -3.23 -13.83 -18.20
C ARG A 239 -3.59 -15.26 -17.84
N THR A 240 -3.88 -16.10 -18.83
CA THR A 240 -4.16 -17.53 -18.66
C THR A 240 -2.97 -18.30 -18.10
N TRP A 241 -1.74 -17.78 -18.27
CA TRP A 241 -0.50 -18.39 -17.80
C TRP A 241 -0.06 -17.86 -16.43
N SER A 242 -0.76 -16.89 -15.85
CA SER A 242 -0.34 -16.29 -14.57
C SER A 242 -0.19 -17.33 -13.47
N ARG A 243 -1.17 -18.20 -13.27
CA ARG A 243 -1.09 -19.26 -12.24
C ARG A 243 0.00 -20.30 -12.51
N PRO A 244 0.08 -20.94 -13.70
CA PRO A 244 1.17 -21.88 -13.98
C PRO A 244 2.56 -21.27 -13.84
N LEU A 245 2.77 -20.05 -14.37
CA LEU A 245 4.07 -19.38 -14.24
C LEU A 245 4.40 -19.02 -12.79
N ASN A 246 3.42 -18.55 -12.03
CA ASN A 246 3.61 -18.26 -10.60
C ASN A 246 3.88 -19.54 -9.79
N LEU A 247 3.22 -20.66 -10.12
CA LEU A 247 3.47 -21.96 -9.50
C LEU A 247 4.91 -22.44 -9.80
N LEU A 248 5.34 -22.34 -11.07
CA LEU A 248 6.70 -22.68 -11.49
C LEU A 248 7.74 -21.81 -10.77
N HIS A 249 7.49 -20.49 -10.72
CA HIS A 249 8.35 -19.58 -9.98
C HIS A 249 8.43 -19.95 -8.50
N ARG A 250 7.32 -20.30 -7.86
CA ARG A 250 7.29 -20.74 -6.44
C ARG A 250 8.03 -22.05 -6.24
N PHE A 251 7.94 -23.00 -7.17
CA PHE A 251 8.66 -24.27 -7.12
C PHE A 251 10.18 -24.06 -7.13
N PHE A 252 10.66 -23.21 -8.05
CA PHE A 252 12.09 -22.90 -8.14
C PHE A 252 12.58 -21.93 -7.05
N ASN A 253 11.70 -21.14 -6.46
CA ASN A 253 12.03 -20.16 -5.44
C ASN A 253 11.19 -20.39 -4.18
N PRO A 254 11.47 -21.46 -3.41
CA PRO A 254 10.73 -21.74 -2.18
C PRO A 254 10.86 -20.58 -1.21
N ARG A 255 9.71 -20.20 -0.64
CA ARG A 255 9.55 -19.05 0.25
C ARG A 255 9.35 -19.52 1.68
N HIS A 256 9.98 -18.84 2.61
CA HIS A 256 9.74 -18.99 4.04
C HIS A 256 9.29 -17.65 4.61
N ILE A 257 8.14 -17.64 5.27
CA ILE A 257 7.58 -16.46 5.91
C ILE A 257 7.12 -16.82 7.33
N THR A 258 7.44 -15.95 8.26
CA THR A 258 6.86 -15.94 9.61
C THR A 258 6.20 -14.61 9.85
N VAL A 259 4.97 -14.63 10.33
CA VAL A 259 4.17 -13.44 10.64
C VAL A 259 3.71 -13.55 12.08
N ALA A 260 3.83 -12.49 12.86
CA ALA A 260 3.32 -12.42 14.22
C ALA A 260 1.78 -12.54 14.23
N LYS A 261 1.22 -13.19 15.24
CA LYS A 261 -0.22 -13.57 15.30
C LYS A 261 -1.18 -12.41 15.01
N ASN A 262 -0.89 -11.23 15.54
CA ASN A 262 -1.75 -10.04 15.40
C ASN A 262 -1.73 -9.42 13.98
N PHE A 263 -0.89 -9.93 13.08
CA PHE A 263 -0.69 -9.42 11.71
C PHE A 263 -0.94 -10.47 10.64
N LEU A 264 -1.58 -11.58 11.00
CA LEU A 264 -1.86 -12.67 10.05
C LEU A 264 -2.81 -12.25 8.92
N ALA A 265 -3.69 -11.29 9.17
CA ALA A 265 -4.57 -10.71 8.15
C ALA A 265 -3.78 -10.07 6.99
N ASP A 266 -2.60 -9.52 7.26
CA ASP A 266 -1.75 -8.83 6.28
C ASP A 266 -0.73 -9.77 5.60
N ARG A 267 -0.89 -11.10 5.77
CA ARG A 267 0.08 -12.10 5.28
C ARG A 267 0.33 -12.03 3.78
N ASP A 268 -0.69 -11.75 2.98
CA ASP A 268 -0.55 -11.66 1.51
C ASP A 268 0.25 -10.43 1.10
N PHE A 269 0.12 -9.31 1.83
CA PHE A 269 0.99 -8.15 1.67
C PHE A 269 2.47 -8.52 1.91
N PHE A 270 2.78 -9.25 2.98
CA PHE A 270 4.16 -9.66 3.25
C PHE A 270 4.69 -10.68 2.23
N LEU A 271 3.84 -11.53 1.66
CA LEU A 271 4.21 -12.41 0.55
C LEU A 271 4.46 -11.65 -0.76
N ALA A 272 3.84 -10.49 -0.93
CA ALA A 272 3.99 -9.64 -2.10
C ALA A 272 5.23 -8.72 -2.03
N LEU A 273 5.96 -8.65 -0.90
CA LEU A 273 7.14 -7.79 -0.74
C LEU A 273 8.15 -7.86 -1.89
N PRO A 274 8.49 -9.05 -2.46
CA PRO A 274 9.37 -9.10 -3.63
C PRO A 274 8.86 -8.33 -4.83
N SER A 275 7.54 -8.31 -5.06
CA SER A 275 6.90 -7.54 -6.13
C SER A 275 6.85 -6.04 -5.78
N ILE A 276 6.48 -5.70 -4.55
CA ILE A 276 6.41 -4.31 -4.06
C ILE A 276 7.78 -3.60 -4.19
N PHE A 277 8.89 -4.28 -3.90
CA PHE A 277 10.23 -3.71 -4.02
C PHE A 277 10.73 -3.56 -5.47
N HIS A 278 10.00 -4.08 -6.45
CA HIS A 278 10.21 -3.79 -7.87
C HIS A 278 9.45 -2.55 -8.35
N THR A 279 8.60 -2.00 -7.54
CA THR A 279 7.74 -0.85 -7.83
C THR A 279 8.23 0.39 -7.08
N SER A 280 7.62 1.54 -7.34
CA SER A 280 7.85 2.79 -6.59
C SER A 280 7.06 2.86 -5.27
N ARG A 281 6.22 1.86 -4.96
CA ARG A 281 5.34 1.85 -3.78
C ARG A 281 6.12 1.97 -2.47
N GLY A 282 5.71 2.93 -1.64
CA GLY A 282 6.30 3.24 -0.33
C GLY A 282 7.39 4.30 -0.39
N GLU A 283 7.51 5.04 0.71
CA GLU A 283 8.54 6.05 0.92
C GLU A 283 9.90 5.40 1.19
N VAL A 284 10.92 5.76 0.42
CA VAL A 284 12.29 5.26 0.62
C VAL A 284 12.96 6.06 1.74
N ILE A 285 13.08 5.48 2.93
CA ILE A 285 13.78 6.09 4.08
C ILE A 285 15.30 6.03 3.90
N TYR A 286 15.79 4.91 3.37
CA TYR A 286 17.23 4.67 3.22
C TYR A 286 17.52 3.74 2.05
N LYS A 287 18.51 4.10 1.23
CA LYS A 287 18.92 3.28 0.08
C LYS A 287 20.45 3.38 -0.15
N ARG A 288 21.17 2.37 0.32
CA ARG A 288 22.60 2.13 0.03
C ARG A 288 22.80 0.64 -0.19
N ARG A 289 23.48 -0.04 0.76
CA ARG A 289 23.67 -1.49 0.76
C ARG A 289 22.38 -2.27 1.02
N ASN A 290 21.51 -1.73 1.86
CA ASN A 290 20.16 -2.23 2.10
C ASN A 290 19.18 -1.15 1.68
N GLU A 291 17.93 -1.52 1.42
CA GLU A 291 16.85 -0.57 1.16
C GLU A 291 15.80 -0.68 2.27
N ILE A 292 15.42 0.47 2.83
CA ILE A 292 14.39 0.57 3.85
C ILE A 292 13.27 1.44 3.31
N ARG A 293 12.06 0.93 3.33
CA ARG A 293 10.85 1.66 2.92
C ARG A 293 9.85 1.72 4.05
N ARG A 294 9.15 2.85 4.15
CA ARG A 294 7.91 3.01 4.91
C ARG A 294 6.75 2.75 3.97
N ILE A 295 5.86 1.85 4.35
CA ILE A 295 4.75 1.41 3.51
C ILE A 295 3.48 1.36 4.35
N ALA A 296 2.47 2.14 3.96
CA ALA A 296 1.14 2.09 4.56
C ALA A 296 0.34 0.92 3.96
N PHE A 297 -0.26 0.08 4.81
CA PHE A 297 -1.14 -1.00 4.41
C PHE A 297 -2.09 -1.38 5.55
N GLY A 298 -3.38 -1.64 5.24
CA GLY A 298 -4.37 -2.07 6.22
C GLY A 298 -4.56 -1.12 7.41
N GLY A 299 -4.42 0.20 7.20
CA GLY A 299 -4.49 1.23 8.24
C GLY A 299 -3.27 1.27 9.19
N ARG A 300 -2.18 0.58 8.83
CA ARG A 300 -0.92 0.53 9.60
C ARG A 300 0.25 1.01 8.77
N GLU A 301 1.30 1.46 9.45
CA GLU A 301 2.57 1.84 8.82
C GLU A 301 3.65 0.82 9.14
N TYR A 302 4.18 0.22 8.09
CA TYR A 302 5.24 -0.77 8.17
C TYR A 302 6.57 -0.19 7.73
N VAL A 303 7.62 -0.51 8.47
CA VAL A 303 9.01 -0.31 8.03
C VAL A 303 9.56 -1.64 7.54
N VAL A 304 9.89 -1.69 6.26
CA VAL A 304 10.37 -2.91 5.60
C VAL A 304 11.82 -2.74 5.20
N LYS A 305 12.68 -3.55 5.78
CA LYS A 305 14.12 -3.60 5.47
C LYS A 305 14.41 -4.74 4.50
N SER A 306 14.77 -4.41 3.26
CA SER A 306 15.26 -5.34 2.25
C SER A 306 16.78 -5.49 2.38
N PHE A 307 17.25 -6.72 2.61
CA PHE A 307 18.66 -7.00 2.72
C PHE A 307 19.28 -7.29 1.36
N HIS A 308 20.44 -6.67 1.11
CA HIS A 308 21.20 -6.94 -0.11
C HIS A 308 21.55 -8.42 -0.28
N LYS A 309 21.49 -8.91 -1.52
CA LYS A 309 21.88 -10.28 -1.86
C LYS A 309 23.36 -10.51 -1.51
N PRO A 310 23.70 -11.55 -0.74
CA PRO A 310 25.08 -11.85 -0.43
C PRO A 310 25.83 -12.32 -1.70
N ASN A 311 27.18 -12.30 -1.65
CA ASN A 311 28.01 -12.90 -2.68
C ASN A 311 27.75 -14.42 -2.79
N PHE A 312 28.18 -15.03 -3.89
CA PHE A 312 27.84 -16.42 -4.23
C PHE A 312 28.14 -17.44 -3.11
N LEU A 313 29.32 -17.37 -2.51
CA LEU A 313 29.71 -18.28 -1.41
C LEU A 313 28.80 -18.12 -0.19
N ASN A 314 28.52 -16.90 0.20
CA ASN A 314 27.61 -16.59 1.32
C ASN A 314 26.15 -16.99 1.03
N ARG A 315 25.73 -17.08 -0.24
CA ARG A 315 24.38 -17.59 -0.60
C ARG A 315 24.20 -19.04 -0.20
N ILE A 316 25.23 -19.85 -0.30
CA ILE A 316 25.23 -21.27 0.14
C ILE A 316 25.18 -21.30 1.67
N VAL A 317 26.07 -20.55 2.35
CA VAL A 317 26.14 -20.51 3.82
C VAL A 317 24.81 -20.09 4.45
N TYR A 318 24.18 -19.03 3.93
CA TYR A 318 22.84 -18.60 4.38
C TYR A 318 21.72 -19.54 3.92
N GLY A 319 21.98 -20.38 2.91
CA GLY A 319 21.04 -21.41 2.47
C GLY A 319 20.90 -22.55 3.48
N PHE A 320 21.99 -22.97 4.11
CA PHE A 320 22.03 -24.19 4.95
C PHE A 320 22.49 -23.97 6.38
N LEU A 321 23.52 -23.14 6.59
CA LEU A 321 24.26 -23.14 7.86
C LEU A 321 23.89 -21.96 8.78
N ARG A 322 23.36 -20.86 8.24
CA ARG A 322 23.15 -19.64 9.02
C ARG A 322 21.79 -19.03 8.73
N PRO A 323 21.01 -18.64 9.76
CA PRO A 323 19.77 -17.89 9.59
C PRO A 323 19.98 -16.60 8.79
N SER A 324 19.00 -16.23 7.94
CA SER A 324 19.03 -14.98 7.18
C SER A 324 19.13 -13.78 8.11
N LYS A 325 19.61 -12.64 7.59
CA LYS A 325 19.65 -11.40 8.38
C LYS A 325 18.24 -10.97 8.81
N ALA A 326 17.24 -11.14 7.95
CA ALA A 326 15.84 -10.84 8.25
C ALA A 326 15.31 -11.70 9.40
N ARG A 327 15.55 -13.02 9.36
CA ARG A 327 15.17 -13.94 10.43
C ARG A 327 15.84 -13.55 11.76
N ARG A 328 17.13 -13.27 11.74
CA ARG A 328 17.86 -12.83 12.95
C ARG A 328 17.31 -11.52 13.49
N SER A 329 17.04 -10.53 12.62
CA SER A 329 16.42 -9.27 13.07
C SER A 329 15.09 -9.53 13.78
N TYR A 330 14.25 -10.40 13.22
CA TYR A 330 12.95 -10.73 13.80
C TYR A 330 13.08 -11.47 15.14
N GLU A 331 13.86 -12.56 15.17
CA GLU A 331 14.04 -13.38 16.38
C GLU A 331 14.74 -12.59 17.51
N TYR A 332 15.69 -11.72 17.16
CA TYR A 332 16.40 -10.89 18.14
C TYR A 332 15.49 -9.76 18.66
N SER A 333 14.63 -9.18 17.80
CA SER A 333 13.62 -8.22 18.27
C SER A 333 12.68 -8.83 19.31
N LEU A 334 12.18 -10.04 19.05
CA LEU A 334 11.32 -10.74 20.01
C LEU A 334 12.05 -10.98 21.34
N ARG A 335 13.30 -11.43 21.28
CA ARG A 335 14.10 -11.69 22.47
C ARG A 335 14.40 -10.42 23.27
N LEU A 336 14.67 -9.29 22.61
CA LEU A 336 14.85 -8.02 23.28
C LEU A 336 13.55 -7.56 23.97
N GLN A 337 12.40 -7.75 23.33
CA GLN A 337 11.11 -7.44 23.93
C GLN A 337 10.81 -8.30 25.16
N GLU A 338 11.16 -9.59 25.15
CA GLU A 338 11.03 -10.50 26.29
C GLU A 338 11.86 -10.03 27.50
N GLU A 339 13.01 -9.40 27.24
CA GLU A 339 13.88 -8.80 28.29
C GLU A 339 13.48 -7.35 28.63
N GLY A 340 12.38 -6.82 28.09
CA GLY A 340 11.93 -5.44 28.36
C GLY A 340 12.74 -4.35 27.65
N ILE A 341 13.58 -4.70 26.68
CA ILE A 341 14.39 -3.75 25.92
C ILE A 341 13.58 -3.22 24.73
N GLY A 342 13.51 -1.90 24.58
CA GLY A 342 12.75 -1.23 23.53
C GLY A 342 13.26 -1.55 22.14
N VAL A 343 12.35 -1.99 21.27
CA VAL A 343 12.55 -2.20 19.84
C VAL A 343 11.25 -1.92 19.10
N PRO A 344 11.27 -1.46 17.85
CA PRO A 344 10.07 -1.39 17.04
C PRO A 344 9.39 -2.76 16.95
N THR A 345 8.06 -2.80 17.10
CA THR A 345 7.30 -4.06 17.12
C THR A 345 7.61 -4.93 15.91
N PRO A 346 8.20 -6.13 16.08
CA PRO A 346 8.49 -7.04 15.00
C PRO A 346 7.20 -7.66 14.46
N VAL A 347 7.01 -7.59 13.15
CA VAL A 347 5.78 -8.02 12.48
C VAL A 347 5.98 -9.30 11.68
N ALA A 348 7.01 -9.31 10.82
CA ALA A 348 7.25 -10.47 9.97
C ALA A 348 8.71 -10.54 9.49
N TYR A 349 9.11 -11.73 9.07
CA TYR A 349 10.25 -11.85 8.17
C TYR A 349 9.91 -12.76 7.00
N TYR A 350 10.49 -12.44 5.84
CA TYR A 350 10.38 -13.21 4.61
C TYR A 350 11.78 -13.60 4.11
N SER A 351 11.93 -14.79 3.60
CA SER A 351 13.15 -15.22 2.91
C SER A 351 12.82 -16.14 1.74
N GLU A 352 13.58 -16.01 0.67
CA GLU A 352 13.42 -16.78 -0.56
C GLU A 352 14.75 -17.44 -0.94
N ARG A 353 14.66 -18.66 -1.45
CA ARG A 353 15.82 -19.41 -1.96
C ARG A 353 15.60 -19.74 -3.42
N PHE A 354 16.65 -19.69 -4.22
CA PHE A 354 16.63 -20.17 -5.60
C PHE A 354 17.08 -21.65 -5.64
N LEU A 355 16.32 -22.50 -6.33
CA LEU A 355 16.48 -23.95 -6.38
C LEU A 355 16.52 -24.62 -4.99
N GLY A 356 15.88 -24.03 -4.00
CA GLY A 356 15.89 -24.54 -2.62
C GLY A 356 17.20 -24.38 -1.86
N ILE A 357 18.29 -24.09 -2.55
CA ILE A 357 19.67 -24.14 -2.06
C ILE A 357 20.25 -22.73 -1.88
N PHE A 358 20.14 -21.90 -2.91
CA PHE A 358 20.80 -20.60 -2.95
C PHE A 358 19.92 -19.52 -2.33
N PHE A 359 20.35 -18.94 -1.23
CA PHE A 359 19.67 -17.79 -0.64
C PHE A 359 19.53 -16.65 -1.66
N SER A 360 18.31 -16.10 -1.81
CA SER A 360 17.99 -15.09 -2.81
C SER A 360 17.68 -13.72 -2.18
N ARG A 361 16.56 -13.61 -1.49
CA ARG A 361 16.04 -12.35 -0.94
C ARG A 361 15.60 -12.54 0.48
N SER A 362 15.66 -11.47 1.29
CA SER A 362 15.01 -11.46 2.60
C SER A 362 14.56 -10.06 2.99
N TYR A 363 13.44 -10.01 3.70
CA TYR A 363 12.83 -8.79 4.21
C TYR A 363 12.52 -8.98 5.69
N TYR A 364 12.81 -7.97 6.48
CA TYR A 364 12.37 -7.84 7.85
C TYR A 364 11.34 -6.71 7.93
N VAL A 365 10.25 -6.95 8.63
CA VAL A 365 9.14 -6.00 8.76
C VAL A 365 8.93 -5.72 10.24
N SER A 366 8.87 -4.44 10.58
CA SER A 366 8.41 -3.94 11.88
C SER A 366 7.31 -2.89 11.69
N LEU A 367 6.60 -2.55 12.74
CA LEU A 367 5.82 -1.31 12.76
C LEU A 367 6.78 -0.11 12.73
N LEU A 368 6.26 1.04 12.27
CA LEU A 368 6.99 2.30 12.40
C LEU A 368 7.23 2.59 13.88
N SER A 369 8.46 2.95 14.23
CA SER A 369 8.82 3.39 15.59
C SER A 369 8.06 4.66 15.95
N GLN A 370 7.65 4.76 17.20
CA GLN A 370 7.08 5.99 17.77
C GLN A 370 8.17 6.94 18.27
N CYS A 371 9.43 6.52 18.29
CA CYS A 371 10.58 7.32 18.66
C CYS A 371 11.04 8.16 17.47
N PRO A 372 10.84 9.49 17.46
CA PRO A 372 11.10 10.34 16.30
C PRO A 372 12.58 10.72 16.14
N TYR A 373 13.39 10.59 17.19
CA TYR A 373 14.76 11.07 17.22
C TYR A 373 15.79 9.95 17.15
N THR A 374 16.97 10.28 16.64
CA THR A 374 18.16 9.43 16.65
C THR A 374 19.26 10.08 17.50
N TYR A 375 20.28 9.33 17.86
CA TYR A 375 21.42 9.92 18.60
C TYR A 375 22.08 11.10 17.85
N SER A 376 21.91 11.20 16.53
CA SER A 376 22.39 12.34 15.74
C SER A 376 21.69 13.65 16.12
N ASP A 377 20.47 13.60 16.61
CA ASP A 377 19.71 14.79 17.04
C ASP A 377 20.25 15.37 18.34
N ILE A 378 20.83 14.54 19.21
CA ILE A 378 21.61 15.00 20.38
C ILE A 378 22.85 15.81 19.91
N LEU A 379 23.57 15.28 18.95
CA LEU A 379 24.76 15.94 18.42
C LEU A 379 24.44 17.26 17.68
N ALA A 380 23.23 17.41 17.18
CA ALA A 380 22.74 18.63 16.55
C ALA A 380 22.22 19.67 17.56
N HIS A 381 22.27 19.38 18.86
CA HIS A 381 21.79 20.25 19.95
C HIS A 381 20.33 20.67 19.82
N HIS A 382 19.45 19.71 19.43
CA HIS A 382 18.02 19.97 19.26
C HIS A 382 17.23 20.02 20.58
N PHE A 383 17.88 19.77 21.74
CA PHE A 383 17.20 19.63 23.04
C PHE A 383 17.71 20.64 24.06
N LEU A 384 16.86 20.96 25.03
CA LEU A 384 17.30 21.69 26.21
C LEU A 384 18.22 20.79 27.07
N PRO A 385 19.14 21.36 27.87
CA PRO A 385 20.11 20.57 28.61
C PRO A 385 19.51 19.52 29.56
N GLU A 386 18.35 19.81 30.16
CA GLU A 386 17.62 18.88 31.02
C GLU A 386 17.02 17.71 30.23
N GLU A 387 16.41 17.99 29.06
CA GLU A 387 15.84 16.97 28.17
C GLU A 387 16.95 16.09 27.60
N GLU A 388 18.06 16.70 27.14
CA GLU A 388 19.22 15.98 26.63
C GLU A 388 19.79 15.03 27.68
N SER A 389 19.93 15.51 28.93
CA SER A 389 20.39 14.69 30.05
C SER A 389 19.45 13.50 30.32
N ALA A 390 18.14 13.73 30.27
CA ALA A 390 17.15 12.66 30.47
C ALA A 390 17.24 11.59 29.35
N TYR A 391 17.38 11.99 28.08
CA TYR A 391 17.55 11.04 26.98
C TYR A 391 18.88 10.28 27.04
N LEU A 392 19.98 10.95 27.40
CA LEU A 392 21.29 10.31 27.57
C LEU A 392 21.26 9.26 28.71
N ARG A 393 20.62 9.56 29.81
CA ARG A 393 20.40 8.59 30.91
C ARG A 393 19.60 7.39 30.44
N ALA A 394 18.48 7.62 29.76
CA ALA A 394 17.62 6.53 29.23
C ALA A 394 18.35 5.64 28.23
N ILE A 395 19.17 6.22 27.35
CA ILE A 395 20.02 5.47 26.40
C ILE A 395 21.03 4.61 27.16
N ALA A 396 21.68 5.17 28.18
CA ALA A 396 22.67 4.46 28.98
C ALA A 396 22.03 3.32 29.79
N GLN A 397 20.89 3.55 30.42
CA GLN A 397 20.12 2.55 31.17
C GLN A 397 19.66 1.41 30.25
N THR A 398 19.09 1.74 29.07
CA THR A 398 18.69 0.73 28.08
C THR A 398 19.89 -0.13 27.65
N THR A 399 21.06 0.48 27.47
CA THR A 399 22.28 -0.24 27.11
C THR A 399 22.79 -1.12 28.27
N ALA A 400 22.74 -0.62 29.48
CA ALA A 400 23.06 -1.39 30.69
C ALA A 400 22.16 -2.61 30.82
N HIS A 401 20.87 -2.44 30.59
CA HIS A 401 19.87 -3.52 30.59
C HIS A 401 20.19 -4.58 29.52
N LEU A 402 20.51 -4.14 28.28
CA LEU A 402 20.96 -5.03 27.21
C LEU A 402 22.18 -5.86 27.64
N HIS A 403 23.18 -5.24 28.28
CA HIS A 403 24.39 -5.90 28.72
C HIS A 403 24.16 -6.82 29.94
N ASN A 404 23.25 -6.45 30.86
CA ASN A 404 22.83 -7.30 31.97
C ASN A 404 22.07 -8.55 31.47
N ALA A 405 21.32 -8.45 30.39
CA ALA A 405 20.69 -9.58 29.70
C ALA A 405 21.70 -10.43 28.90
N ASN A 406 22.99 -10.24 29.05
CA ASN A 406 24.06 -10.93 28.32
C ASN A 406 23.98 -10.75 26.80
N MET A 407 23.66 -9.55 26.34
CA MET A 407 23.58 -9.17 24.94
C MET A 407 24.45 -7.95 24.68
N ILE A 408 25.15 -7.94 23.53
CA ILE A 408 25.90 -6.77 23.06
C ILE A 408 25.58 -6.47 21.60
N HIS A 409 25.31 -5.23 21.29
CA HIS A 409 25.02 -4.78 19.93
C HIS A 409 26.32 -4.33 19.25
N LEU A 410 26.90 -5.19 18.37
CA LEU A 410 28.19 -4.92 17.73
C LEU A 410 28.16 -3.77 16.70
N ASP A 411 27.01 -3.22 16.37
CA ASP A 411 26.84 -2.08 15.48
C ASP A 411 26.10 -0.94 16.19
N TYR A 412 26.55 -0.65 17.42
CA TYR A 412 25.91 0.31 18.31
C TYR A 412 26.26 1.74 17.89
N SER A 413 25.63 2.21 16.80
CA SER A 413 25.92 3.50 16.18
C SER A 413 24.78 4.50 16.36
N ARG A 414 25.09 5.76 16.19
CA ARG A 414 24.14 6.89 16.34
C ARG A 414 22.83 6.75 15.55
N GLY A 415 22.84 6.05 14.41
CA GLY A 415 21.64 5.81 13.61
C GLY A 415 20.85 4.57 14.03
N ASN A 416 21.34 3.76 14.97
CA ASN A 416 20.71 2.53 15.42
C ASN A 416 20.05 2.64 16.80
N ILE A 417 20.04 3.85 17.36
CA ILE A 417 19.38 4.20 18.62
C ILE A 417 18.31 5.23 18.30
N LEU A 418 17.06 4.83 18.45
CA LEU A 418 15.90 5.72 18.36
C LEU A 418 15.44 6.07 19.76
N PHE A 419 15.00 7.31 19.96
CA PHE A 419 14.46 7.73 21.24
C PHE A 419 13.41 8.84 21.06
N GLY A 420 12.66 9.11 22.12
CA GLY A 420 11.65 10.15 22.18
C GLY A 420 10.81 10.03 23.43
N PRO A 421 9.82 10.91 23.61
CA PRO A 421 8.88 10.75 24.71
C PRO A 421 7.93 9.56 24.44
N ASP A 422 7.56 8.85 25.48
CA ASP A 422 6.42 7.95 25.45
C ASP A 422 5.08 8.72 25.58
N ASN A 423 3.97 8.00 25.74
CA ASN A 423 2.65 8.60 25.88
C ASN A 423 2.48 9.48 27.14
N ASP A 424 3.30 9.25 28.16
CA ASP A 424 3.30 9.97 29.45
C ASP A 424 4.41 11.04 29.50
N GLY A 425 5.16 11.21 28.41
CA GLY A 425 6.26 12.16 28.29
C GLY A 425 7.61 11.66 28.83
N ALA A 426 7.68 10.41 29.30
CA ALA A 426 8.94 9.83 29.79
C ALA A 426 9.86 9.41 28.62
N PRO A 427 11.20 9.46 28.81
CA PRO A 427 12.15 9.04 27.80
C PRO A 427 12.00 7.55 27.43
N ARG A 428 11.71 7.27 26.17
CA ARG A 428 11.68 5.93 25.58
C ARG A 428 12.83 5.75 24.61
N VAL A 429 13.45 4.56 24.62
CA VAL A 429 14.55 4.21 23.73
C VAL A 429 14.23 2.92 22.98
N GLU A 430 14.47 2.89 21.68
CA GLU A 430 14.31 1.69 20.83
C GLU A 430 15.60 1.42 20.05
N LEU A 431 16.04 0.16 20.05
CA LEU A 431 17.21 -0.29 19.32
C LEU A 431 16.81 -0.88 17.95
N ILE A 432 17.52 -0.52 16.91
CA ILE A 432 17.28 -1.04 15.54
C ILE A 432 18.55 -1.67 14.95
N ASP A 433 18.42 -2.32 13.79
CA ASP A 433 19.49 -3.08 13.08
C ASP A 433 20.11 -4.22 13.90
N LEU A 434 19.29 -4.98 14.58
CA LEU A 434 19.66 -5.97 15.57
C LEU A 434 20.40 -7.21 15.02
N ASN A 435 20.55 -7.36 13.70
CA ASN A 435 21.14 -8.55 13.08
C ASN A 435 22.61 -8.83 13.47
N ARG A 436 23.27 -7.90 14.19
CA ARG A 436 24.63 -7.99 14.70
C ARG A 436 24.74 -8.15 16.22
N ILE A 437 23.63 -8.36 16.93
CA ILE A 437 23.67 -8.67 18.37
C ILE A 437 24.41 -10.01 18.58
N ARG A 438 25.15 -10.05 19.68
CA ARG A 438 25.78 -11.27 20.24
C ARG A 438 25.19 -11.55 21.62
N PHE A 439 24.92 -12.82 21.86
CA PHE A 439 24.39 -13.33 23.13
C PHE A 439 25.54 -13.95 23.92
N ARG A 440 26.14 -13.18 24.76
CA ARG A 440 27.23 -13.58 25.65
C ARG A 440 27.40 -12.59 26.77
N LYS A 441 28.04 -13.01 27.88
CA LYS A 441 28.37 -12.12 28.99
C LYS A 441 29.17 -10.91 28.48
N VAL A 442 28.82 -9.74 28.99
CA VAL A 442 29.45 -8.44 28.62
C VAL A 442 30.20 -7.94 29.85
N THR A 443 31.51 -7.78 29.72
CA THR A 443 32.35 -7.20 30.79
C THR A 443 32.10 -5.70 30.89
N MET A 444 32.56 -5.09 31.99
CA MET A 444 32.51 -3.64 32.20
C MET A 444 33.26 -2.91 31.09
N GLU A 445 34.48 -3.37 30.80
CA GLU A 445 35.32 -2.79 29.75
C GLU A 445 34.67 -2.83 28.37
N GLU A 446 34.21 -4.02 27.91
CA GLU A 446 33.53 -4.16 26.63
C GLU A 446 32.25 -3.31 26.55
N GLY A 447 31.49 -3.22 27.66
CA GLY A 447 30.28 -2.43 27.73
C GLY A 447 30.56 -0.94 27.61
N CYS A 448 31.58 -0.43 28.31
CA CYS A 448 31.97 0.97 28.22
C CYS A 448 32.57 1.33 26.84
N GLN A 449 33.36 0.43 26.24
CA GLN A 449 33.90 0.59 24.89
C GLN A 449 32.80 0.61 23.83
N ASN A 450 31.70 -0.12 24.04
CA ASN A 450 30.57 -0.11 23.11
C ASN A 450 29.93 1.27 22.94
N PHE A 451 29.96 2.11 24.00
CA PHE A 451 29.61 3.53 23.91
C PHE A 451 30.71 4.34 23.21
N ALA A 452 31.94 4.24 23.72
CA ALA A 452 33.03 5.10 23.34
C ALA A 452 33.40 5.05 21.86
N GLU A 453 33.37 3.86 21.26
CA GLU A 453 33.81 3.66 19.87
C GLU A 453 32.90 4.27 18.82
N ARG A 454 31.60 4.45 19.12
CA ARG A 454 30.60 4.73 18.06
C ARG A 454 29.59 5.82 18.39
N LEU A 455 29.58 6.28 19.63
CA LEU A 455 28.74 7.41 20.07
C LEU A 455 29.61 8.61 20.44
N PRO A 456 29.82 9.54 19.50
CA PRO A 456 30.50 10.80 19.83
C PRO A 456 29.77 11.51 20.97
N ALA A 457 30.50 12.03 21.93
CA ALA A 457 29.93 12.71 23.09
C ALA A 457 30.95 13.70 23.66
N THR A 458 30.46 14.78 24.26
CA THR A 458 31.26 15.67 25.09
C THR A 458 31.60 14.99 26.41
N ASP A 459 32.54 15.53 27.18
CA ASP A 459 32.90 14.97 28.48
C ASP A 459 31.73 14.99 29.45
N VAL A 460 30.88 16.03 29.40
CA VAL A 460 29.66 16.13 30.21
C VAL A 460 28.68 15.03 29.84
N GLN A 461 28.42 14.81 28.56
CA GLN A 461 27.53 13.77 28.06
C GLN A 461 28.04 12.37 28.41
N ARG A 462 29.37 12.13 28.33
CA ARG A 462 29.97 10.86 28.74
C ARG A 462 29.81 10.60 30.24
N ARG A 463 29.99 11.64 31.05
CA ARG A 463 29.79 11.50 32.50
C ARG A 463 28.36 11.12 32.83
N ILE A 464 27.37 11.78 32.24
CA ILE A 464 25.94 11.45 32.42
C ILE A 464 25.68 9.97 32.03
N MET A 465 26.19 9.53 30.87
CA MET A 465 26.00 8.15 30.41
C MET A 465 26.73 7.14 31.32
N ALA A 466 27.93 7.45 31.77
CA ALA A 466 28.71 6.56 32.66
C ALA A 466 28.04 6.38 34.04
N GLU A 467 27.54 7.46 34.62
CA GLU A 467 26.78 7.41 35.88
C GLU A 467 25.54 6.54 35.74
N ALA A 468 24.68 6.79 34.74
CA ALA A 468 23.46 6.04 34.53
C ALA A 468 23.72 4.55 34.18
N TYR A 469 24.75 4.26 33.38
CA TYR A 469 25.16 2.91 33.04
C TYR A 469 25.70 2.14 34.27
N ALA A 470 26.53 2.81 35.11
CA ALA A 470 27.11 2.22 36.28
C ALA A 470 26.05 1.94 37.37
N GLU A 471 25.11 2.86 37.55
CA GLU A 471 23.98 2.71 38.48
C GLU A 471 23.18 1.45 38.14
N GLU A 472 22.78 1.27 36.90
CA GLU A 472 21.96 0.12 36.43
C GLU A 472 22.72 -1.22 36.51
N ARG A 473 24.05 -1.20 36.43
CA ARG A 473 24.89 -2.40 36.48
C ARG A 473 25.60 -2.63 37.78
N HIS A 474 25.38 -1.77 38.80
CA HIS A 474 26.05 -1.80 40.10
C HIS A 474 27.59 -1.77 39.98
N LEU A 475 28.11 -0.86 39.15
CA LEU A 475 29.53 -0.64 38.88
C LEU A 475 29.99 0.69 39.48
N ASP A 476 31.33 0.91 39.47
CA ASP A 476 31.90 2.20 39.85
C ASP A 476 31.74 3.22 38.70
N PRO A 477 31.03 4.37 38.90
CA PRO A 477 30.81 5.36 37.87
C PRO A 477 32.08 5.97 37.29
N GLU A 478 33.09 6.25 38.18
CA GLU A 478 34.34 6.84 37.73
C GLU A 478 35.15 5.87 36.86
N ALA A 479 35.20 4.58 37.21
CA ALA A 479 35.83 3.56 36.41
C ALA A 479 35.15 3.43 35.05
N CYS A 480 33.80 3.45 34.96
CA CYS A 480 33.08 3.45 33.72
C CYS A 480 33.38 4.68 32.86
N TYR A 481 33.44 5.86 33.46
CA TYR A 481 33.79 7.11 32.78
C TYR A 481 35.19 7.07 32.16
N GLN A 482 36.19 6.61 32.92
CA GLN A 482 37.57 6.46 32.44
C GLN A 482 37.70 5.49 31.27
N LEU A 483 36.96 4.37 31.30
CA LEU A 483 36.90 3.43 30.21
C LEU A 483 36.22 4.03 28.95
N MET A 484 35.17 4.83 29.12
CA MET A 484 34.52 5.54 28.00
C MET A 484 35.41 6.63 27.41
N LEU A 485 36.34 7.21 28.17
CA LEU A 485 37.34 8.14 27.67
C LEU A 485 38.47 7.48 26.91
N SER A 486 38.94 6.32 27.36
CA SER A 486 40.09 5.60 26.79
C SER A 486 39.80 5.03 25.38
N GLY A 487 38.57 4.62 25.12
CA GLY A 487 38.18 4.05 23.82
C GLY A 487 38.28 5.02 22.61
N ASN A 488 38.43 6.31 22.85
CA ASN A 488 38.60 7.31 21.77
C ASN A 488 40.09 7.60 21.43
N ARG A 489 41.04 7.22 22.28
CA ARG A 489 42.45 7.59 22.10
C ARG A 489 43.25 6.69 21.15
N GLU A 490 42.72 5.54 20.76
CA GLU A 490 43.40 4.63 19.84
C GLU A 490 43.09 4.88 18.34
N LYS A 491 42.33 5.90 18.00
CA LYS A 491 41.92 6.21 16.62
C LYS A 491 42.29 7.63 16.12
N GLU A 492 43.05 8.40 16.91
CA GLU A 492 43.76 9.57 16.44
C GLU A 492 45.19 9.14 15.99
#